data_506f2ea19ee9f30e67de7d7db43f3adb
#
_entry.id   506f2ea19ee9f30e67de7d7db43f3adb
#
_cell.length_a   1.000
_cell.length_b   1.000
_cell.length_c   1.000
_cell.angle_alpha   90.00
_cell.angle_beta   90.00
_cell.angle_gamma   90.00
#
_symmetry.space_group_name_H-M   'P 1'
#
loop_
_entity.id
_entity.type
_entity.pdbx_description
1 polymer ?
#
loop_
_entity_poly.entity_id
_entity_poly.type
_entity_poly.pdbx_seq_one_letter_code
_entity_poly.pdbx_strand_id
1 'polypeptide(L)'
;VKKIVIIGGGTFSPIRNHLSLCAPAFGKTARQLGDMFNDKLIGTPEDKEYKVEVHLTKMADPTSDLVTNDDIEDLLAKLLGDKSVRTIVMNCALCDFDAAIDDRGFHGDRLKTVEGEFNLKLRPADKLISMIRNVRPDIFLVGFKTTTNASEEEQFLTGLKMMKSSKCNLVLANDTVTRRNIIITPEEVAYKSSIIEDNMYKGGHFRVVGEALQKQEREDQLKELVEMTLARHDLTYTKTKFVRDDSIDFYDAPKTFKDVMRFVIGKGGFIENNGNGFTPGHFGYKVADGIFVSSQRKVNHNDVEKNGMTLVKVRGDSVTAVGSHKPSVGARSQALLFEKYPQYDCIVSGFIV
;
A
#
# COMPACT_ATOMS: atom_id res chain seq x y z
N VAL A 1 10.19 19.38 14.09
CA VAL A 1 10.12 19.06 12.66
C VAL A 1 9.62 17.63 12.51
N LYS A 2 8.57 17.42 11.74
CA LYS A 2 8.01 16.11 11.42
C LYS A 2 8.91 15.40 10.40
N LYS A 3 8.94 14.07 10.41
CA LYS A 3 9.80 13.30 9.51
C LYS A 3 9.00 12.42 8.56
N ILE A 4 9.42 12.43 7.30
CA ILE A 4 9.07 11.45 6.27
C ILE A 4 10.29 10.56 6.10
N VAL A 5 10.17 9.29 6.46
CA VAL A 5 11.28 8.32 6.42
C VAL A 5 11.06 7.35 5.28
N ILE A 6 12.09 7.17 4.46
CA ILE A 6 12.09 6.21 3.35
C ILE A 6 13.17 5.17 3.64
N ILE A 7 12.81 3.89 3.63
CA ILE A 7 13.74 2.78 3.83
C ILE A 7 13.84 1.99 2.52
N GLY A 8 15.06 1.84 1.98
CA GLY A 8 15.25 1.20 0.67
C GLY A 8 16.53 0.38 0.56
N GLY A 9 16.59 -0.42 -0.50
CA GLY A 9 17.65 -1.38 -0.74
C GLY A 9 17.25 -2.80 -0.37
N GLY A 10 18.14 -3.77 -0.58
CA GLY A 10 17.92 -5.18 -0.29
C GLY A 10 18.68 -5.63 0.96
N THR A 11 18.17 -6.66 1.64
CA THR A 11 18.83 -7.27 2.80
C THR A 11 19.48 -8.60 2.45
N PHE A 12 20.38 -9.03 3.32
CA PHE A 12 21.03 -10.33 3.29
C PHE A 12 20.51 -11.19 4.45
N SER A 13 20.41 -12.50 4.21
CA SER A 13 20.29 -13.52 5.26
C SER A 13 21.60 -14.32 5.27
N PRO A 14 22.49 -14.08 6.24
CA PRO A 14 23.80 -14.72 6.30
C PRO A 14 23.70 -16.21 6.58
N ILE A 15 24.41 -17.04 5.82
CA ILE A 15 24.52 -18.48 6.02
C ILE A 15 25.89 -18.82 6.61
N ARG A 16 26.93 -18.18 6.10
CA ARG A 16 28.33 -18.22 6.52
C ARG A 16 28.97 -16.87 6.22
N ASN A 17 30.13 -16.59 6.79
CA ASN A 17 30.87 -15.36 6.54
C ASN A 17 31.08 -15.02 5.05
N HIS A 18 31.13 -16.04 4.19
CA HIS A 18 31.38 -15.88 2.76
C HIS A 18 30.15 -16.21 1.89
N LEU A 19 29.02 -16.53 2.50
CA LEU A 19 27.82 -16.95 1.78
C LEU A 19 26.57 -16.39 2.45
N SER A 20 25.72 -15.72 1.66
CA SER A 20 24.43 -15.21 2.11
C SER A 20 23.37 -15.41 1.03
N LEU A 21 22.13 -15.59 1.41
CA LEU A 21 20.98 -15.29 0.54
C LEU A 21 20.78 -13.78 0.53
N CYS A 22 20.11 -13.28 -0.50
CA CYS A 22 19.75 -11.87 -0.53
C CYS A 22 18.42 -11.65 -1.25
N ALA A 23 17.75 -10.56 -0.88
CA ALA A 23 16.65 -9.98 -1.63
C ALA A 23 17.20 -8.78 -2.43
N PRO A 24 17.50 -8.91 -3.73
CA PRO A 24 18.28 -7.92 -4.47
C PRO A 24 17.46 -6.65 -4.74
N ALA A 25 17.89 -5.52 -4.15
CA ALA A 25 17.38 -4.19 -4.44
C ALA A 25 18.47 -3.14 -4.18
N PHE A 26 18.68 -2.26 -5.15
CA PHE A 26 19.80 -1.32 -5.15
C PHE A 26 19.40 0.12 -4.80
N GLY A 27 18.24 0.32 -4.19
CA GLY A 27 17.80 1.57 -3.59
C GLY A 27 17.45 2.71 -4.56
N LYS A 28 17.41 2.47 -5.88
CA LYS A 28 17.11 3.52 -6.88
C LYS A 28 15.78 4.20 -6.61
N THR A 29 14.73 3.43 -6.39
CA THR A 29 13.37 3.96 -6.11
C THR A 29 13.34 4.75 -4.81
N ALA A 30 14.03 4.29 -3.75
CA ALA A 30 14.07 5.00 -2.48
C ALA A 30 14.74 6.37 -2.61
N ARG A 31 15.87 6.46 -3.36
CA ARG A 31 16.52 7.74 -3.65
C ARG A 31 15.62 8.67 -4.45
N GLN A 32 15.02 8.17 -5.55
CA GLN A 32 14.09 8.96 -6.36
C GLN A 32 12.91 9.51 -5.54
N LEU A 33 12.35 8.70 -4.65
CA LEU A 33 11.29 9.15 -3.75
C LEU A 33 11.79 10.24 -2.80
N GLY A 34 13.00 10.09 -2.24
CA GLY A 34 13.62 11.11 -1.40
C GLY A 34 13.74 12.44 -2.11
N ASP A 35 14.27 12.43 -3.35
CA ASP A 35 14.39 13.62 -4.17
C ASP A 35 13.01 14.23 -4.49
N MET A 36 12.05 13.42 -4.92
CA MET A 36 10.69 13.88 -5.26
C MET A 36 9.95 14.46 -4.05
N PHE A 37 10.09 13.90 -2.85
CA PHE A 37 9.50 14.47 -1.64
C PHE A 37 10.14 15.83 -1.31
N ASN A 38 11.47 15.94 -1.38
CA ASN A 38 12.15 17.20 -1.16
C ASN A 38 11.71 18.25 -2.19
N ASP A 39 11.69 17.91 -3.48
CA ASP A 39 11.28 18.83 -4.55
C ASP A 39 9.84 19.34 -4.37
N LYS A 40 8.93 18.48 -3.91
CA LYS A 40 7.53 18.88 -3.67
C LYS A 40 7.36 19.72 -2.41
N LEU A 41 8.22 19.58 -1.42
CA LEU A 41 8.16 20.35 -0.19
C LEU A 41 8.83 21.71 -0.32
N ILE A 42 9.88 21.86 -1.14
CA ILE A 42 10.63 23.11 -1.32
C ILE A 42 9.69 24.27 -1.68
N GLY A 43 9.78 25.34 -0.89
CA GLY A 43 8.99 26.58 -1.11
C GLY A 43 7.53 26.50 -0.67
N THR A 44 7.10 25.38 -0.10
CA THR A 44 5.76 25.24 0.50
C THR A 44 5.79 25.60 2.00
N PRO A 45 4.64 25.87 2.64
CA PRO A 45 4.58 26.04 4.11
C PRO A 45 5.12 24.82 4.85
N GLU A 46 4.95 23.63 4.30
CA GLU A 46 5.37 22.34 4.85
C GLU A 46 6.89 22.14 4.82
N ASP A 47 7.63 22.88 3.98
CA ASP A 47 9.10 22.79 3.88
C ASP A 47 9.81 22.99 5.22
N LYS A 48 9.29 23.91 6.06
CA LYS A 48 9.81 24.16 7.41
C LYS A 48 9.31 23.15 8.45
N GLU A 49 8.23 22.45 8.14
CA GLU A 49 7.56 21.53 9.05
C GLU A 49 8.05 20.10 8.89
N TYR A 50 8.45 19.69 7.69
CA TYR A 50 8.85 18.33 7.34
C TYR A 50 10.33 18.21 6.99
N LYS A 51 10.94 17.08 7.37
CA LYS A 51 12.27 16.64 6.96
C LYS A 51 12.16 15.26 6.32
N VAL A 52 12.76 15.09 5.14
CA VAL A 52 12.86 13.79 4.46
C VAL A 52 14.17 13.11 4.87
N GLU A 53 14.08 11.86 5.32
CA GLU A 53 15.22 11.01 5.69
C GLU A 53 15.18 9.73 4.85
N VAL A 54 16.30 9.40 4.19
CA VAL A 54 16.43 8.19 3.38
C VAL A 54 17.45 7.27 4.03
N HIS A 55 17.00 6.09 4.46
CA HIS A 55 17.85 5.03 4.99
C HIS A 55 18.01 3.94 3.94
N LEU A 56 19.23 3.70 3.55
CA LEU A 56 19.57 2.71 2.53
C LEU A 56 20.32 1.54 3.15
N THR A 57 19.98 0.33 2.71
CA THR A 57 20.75 -0.86 3.10
C THR A 57 22.13 -0.88 2.43
N LYS A 58 23.04 -1.69 2.94
CA LYS A 58 24.40 -1.85 2.42
C LYS A 58 24.44 -2.25 0.95
N MET A 59 23.44 -2.98 0.47
CA MET A 59 23.31 -3.33 -0.96
C MET A 59 23.08 -2.10 -1.83
N ALA A 60 22.39 -1.08 -1.31
CA ALA A 60 22.14 0.17 -1.98
C ALA A 60 23.19 1.25 -1.72
N ASP A 61 23.79 1.25 -0.53
CA ASP A 61 24.86 2.16 -0.11
C ASP A 61 25.94 1.36 0.63
N PRO A 62 27.12 1.16 0.03
CA PRO A 62 28.19 0.38 0.63
C PRO A 62 28.69 0.87 2.00
N THR A 63 28.42 2.14 2.33
CA THR A 63 28.80 2.76 3.62
C THR A 63 27.79 2.50 4.73
N SER A 64 26.63 1.95 4.40
CA SER A 64 25.56 1.67 5.36
C SER A 64 25.87 0.44 6.22
N ASP A 65 25.45 0.51 7.49
CA ASP A 65 25.50 -0.61 8.43
C ASP A 65 24.22 -1.48 8.39
N LEU A 66 23.21 -1.10 7.60
CA LEU A 66 21.95 -1.85 7.45
C LEU A 66 22.16 -3.01 6.47
N VAL A 67 22.39 -4.21 6.97
CA VAL A 67 22.77 -5.39 6.16
C VAL A 67 21.65 -6.42 6.13
N THR A 68 21.07 -6.75 7.28
CA THR A 68 20.15 -7.86 7.51
C THR A 68 18.73 -7.38 7.81
N ASN A 69 17.77 -8.31 7.92
CA ASN A 69 16.44 -8.00 8.42
C ASN A 69 16.48 -7.49 9.86
N ASP A 70 17.37 -8.03 10.71
CA ASP A 70 17.51 -7.60 12.11
C ASP A 70 17.97 -6.14 12.21
N ASP A 71 18.90 -5.71 11.34
CA ASP A 71 19.33 -4.30 11.29
C ASP A 71 18.16 -3.37 10.90
N ILE A 72 17.25 -3.84 10.02
CA ILE A 72 16.04 -3.08 9.65
C ILE A 72 15.04 -3.08 10.82
N GLU A 73 14.93 -4.17 11.56
CA GLU A 73 14.09 -4.23 12.76
C GLU A 73 14.56 -3.23 13.82
N ASP A 74 15.87 -3.19 14.09
CA ASP A 74 16.48 -2.24 15.01
C ASP A 74 16.27 -0.78 14.56
N LEU A 75 16.42 -0.51 13.25
CA LEU A 75 16.10 0.79 12.69
C LEU A 75 14.63 1.16 12.92
N LEU A 76 13.72 0.24 12.61
CA LEU A 76 12.28 0.45 12.82
C LEU A 76 11.98 0.70 14.31
N ALA A 77 12.58 -0.05 15.24
CA ALA A 77 12.40 0.16 16.68
C ALA A 77 12.79 1.60 17.10
N LYS A 78 13.93 2.11 16.60
CA LYS A 78 14.37 3.50 16.83
C LYS A 78 13.41 4.52 16.23
N LEU A 79 12.96 4.32 14.98
CA LEU A 79 12.03 5.22 14.29
C LEU A 79 10.66 5.25 14.96
N LEU A 80 10.17 4.11 15.45
CA LEU A 80 8.90 4.01 16.15
C LEU A 80 8.92 4.67 17.53
N GLY A 81 10.09 4.75 18.17
CA GLY A 81 10.32 5.53 19.40
C GLY A 81 10.33 7.04 19.17
N ASP A 82 10.63 7.49 17.96
CA ASP A 82 10.68 8.92 17.60
C ASP A 82 9.29 9.45 17.23
N LYS A 83 8.73 10.27 18.10
CA LYS A 83 7.41 10.91 17.89
C LYS A 83 7.37 11.87 16.70
N SER A 84 8.52 12.34 16.22
CA SER A 84 8.59 13.21 15.03
C SER A 84 8.35 12.44 13.73
N VAL A 85 8.54 11.14 13.70
CA VAL A 85 8.25 10.31 12.52
C VAL A 85 6.74 10.24 12.29
N ARG A 86 6.28 10.73 11.14
CA ARG A 86 4.86 10.78 10.75
C ARG A 86 4.57 9.87 9.56
N THR A 87 5.53 9.67 8.68
CA THR A 87 5.38 8.85 7.49
C THR A 87 6.55 7.88 7.38
N ILE A 88 6.25 6.62 7.08
CA ILE A 88 7.26 5.60 6.73
C ILE A 88 6.92 5.01 5.37
N VAL A 89 7.88 5.07 4.45
CA VAL A 89 7.83 4.46 3.13
C VAL A 89 8.73 3.22 3.15
N MET A 90 8.13 2.03 3.20
CA MET A 90 8.83 0.74 3.22
C MET A 90 9.11 0.26 1.80
N ASN A 91 10.20 0.73 1.20
CA ASN A 91 10.65 0.33 -0.14
C ASN A 91 11.84 -0.64 -0.11
N CYS A 92 12.20 -1.19 1.06
CA CYS A 92 13.26 -2.20 1.14
C CYS A 92 12.74 -3.60 0.75
N ALA A 93 13.59 -4.36 0.06
CA ALA A 93 13.37 -5.77 -0.22
C ALA A 93 13.99 -6.58 0.93
N LEU A 94 13.14 -7.07 1.81
CA LEU A 94 13.55 -7.93 2.92
C LEU A 94 13.65 -9.38 2.46
N CYS A 95 14.62 -10.13 3.01
CA CYS A 95 14.65 -11.57 2.82
C CYS A 95 13.39 -12.19 3.43
N ASP A 96 12.60 -12.89 2.61
CA ASP A 96 11.38 -13.60 3.07
C ASP A 96 11.71 -14.86 3.87
N PHE A 97 12.97 -15.33 3.79
CA PHE A 97 13.44 -16.54 4.47
C PHE A 97 14.80 -16.31 5.10
N ASP A 98 14.94 -16.86 6.31
CA ASP A 98 16.24 -17.11 6.91
C ASP A 98 16.74 -18.49 6.48
N ALA A 99 18.04 -18.57 6.22
CA ALA A 99 18.65 -19.77 5.70
C ALA A 99 19.72 -20.32 6.65
N ALA A 100 19.74 -21.63 6.82
CA ALA A 100 20.76 -22.33 7.58
C ALA A 100 21.12 -23.66 6.93
N ILE A 101 22.39 -24.06 7.03
CA ILE A 101 22.87 -25.40 6.66
C ILE A 101 22.82 -26.30 7.91
N ASP A 102 23.23 -25.76 9.05
CA ASP A 102 23.27 -26.41 10.34
C ASP A 102 22.99 -25.41 11.48
N ASP A 103 23.06 -25.85 12.71
CA ASP A 103 22.76 -25.03 13.89
C ASP A 103 23.88 -24.01 14.24
N ARG A 104 25.05 -24.08 13.59
CA ARG A 104 26.15 -23.13 13.78
C ARG A 104 25.88 -21.79 13.06
N GLY A 105 24.98 -21.78 12.09
CA GLY A 105 24.58 -20.57 11.37
C GLY A 105 25.75 -19.82 10.76
N PHE A 106 25.73 -18.50 10.88
CA PHE A 106 26.77 -17.60 10.36
C PHE A 106 28.18 -17.89 10.92
N HIS A 107 28.28 -18.36 12.15
CA HIS A 107 29.55 -18.66 12.84
C HIS A 107 30.19 -20.02 12.47
N GLY A 108 29.53 -20.80 11.59
CA GLY A 108 30.11 -22.06 11.10
C GLY A 108 31.30 -21.85 10.20
N ASP A 109 32.09 -22.92 10.04
CA ASP A 109 33.26 -22.92 9.18
C ASP A 109 32.91 -22.59 7.73
N ARG A 110 33.94 -22.09 7.00
CA ARG A 110 33.82 -21.86 5.59
C ARG A 110 33.50 -23.16 4.85
N LEU A 111 32.43 -23.15 4.04
CA LEU A 111 32.07 -24.27 3.16
C LEU A 111 33.14 -24.44 2.09
N LYS A 112 33.65 -25.65 1.91
CA LYS A 112 34.61 -25.98 0.90
C LYS A 112 33.95 -26.73 -0.26
N THR A 113 34.22 -26.30 -1.48
CA THR A 113 33.62 -26.93 -2.68
C THR A 113 33.96 -28.41 -2.82
N VAL A 114 35.10 -28.84 -2.24
CA VAL A 114 35.53 -30.26 -2.22
C VAL A 114 34.67 -31.15 -1.33
N GLU A 115 33.82 -30.54 -0.44
CA GLU A 115 32.94 -31.30 0.44
C GLU A 115 31.63 -31.69 -0.26
N GLY A 116 31.45 -31.27 -1.52
CA GLY A 116 30.28 -31.62 -2.34
C GLY A 116 29.05 -30.73 -2.13
N GLU A 117 27.89 -31.31 -2.19
CA GLU A 117 26.58 -30.60 -2.10
C GLU A 117 26.18 -30.34 -0.66
N PHE A 118 25.55 -29.18 -0.43
CA PHE A 118 24.96 -28.80 0.85
C PHE A 118 23.46 -28.58 0.73
N ASN A 119 22.71 -29.05 1.70
CA ASN A 119 21.29 -28.77 1.79
C ASN A 119 21.04 -27.49 2.60
N LEU A 120 20.27 -26.58 2.03
CA LEU A 120 19.89 -25.33 2.65
C LEU A 120 18.49 -25.42 3.22
N LYS A 121 18.36 -25.22 4.53
CA LYS A 121 17.06 -25.15 5.20
C LYS A 121 16.58 -23.70 5.22
N LEU A 122 15.42 -23.44 4.63
CA LEU A 122 14.76 -22.13 4.63
C LEU A 122 13.68 -22.10 5.70
N ARG A 123 13.67 -21.05 6.53
CA ARG A 123 12.60 -20.75 7.49
C ARG A 123 11.98 -19.41 7.15
N PRO A 124 10.64 -19.27 7.15
CA PRO A 124 10.00 -17.97 6.92
C PRO A 124 10.51 -16.93 7.92
N ALA A 125 10.93 -15.78 7.42
CA ALA A 125 11.31 -14.63 8.24
C ALA A 125 10.08 -13.82 8.69
N ASP A 126 10.23 -13.06 9.77
CA ASP A 126 9.18 -12.21 10.29
C ASP A 126 8.85 -11.04 9.35
N LYS A 127 7.57 -10.66 9.32
CA LYS A 127 7.11 -9.55 8.48
C LYS A 127 7.18 -8.23 9.23
N LEU A 128 8.35 -7.58 9.15
CA LEU A 128 8.66 -6.35 9.88
C LEU A 128 7.68 -5.19 9.64
N ILE A 129 7.10 -5.09 8.44
CA ILE A 129 6.12 -4.04 8.14
C ILE A 129 4.90 -4.06 9.08
N SER A 130 4.54 -5.24 9.60
CA SER A 130 3.42 -5.39 10.53
C SER A 130 3.72 -4.80 11.92
N MET A 131 4.99 -4.71 12.30
CA MET A 131 5.45 -4.13 13.55
C MET A 131 5.08 -2.65 13.66
N ILE A 132 5.21 -1.92 12.55
CA ILE A 132 4.95 -0.46 12.51
C ILE A 132 3.55 -0.16 13.04
N ARG A 133 2.54 -0.85 12.52
CA ARG A 133 1.15 -0.59 12.87
C ARG A 133 0.76 -1.02 14.28
N ASN A 134 1.45 -2.04 14.81
CA ASN A 134 1.21 -2.53 16.17
C ASN A 134 1.71 -1.54 17.24
N VAL A 135 2.81 -0.84 16.94
CA VAL A 135 3.44 0.13 17.87
C VAL A 135 2.91 1.54 17.66
N ARG A 136 2.81 2.00 16.40
CA ARG A 136 2.45 3.36 16.02
C ARG A 136 1.32 3.37 14.98
N PRO A 137 0.06 3.30 15.43
CA PRO A 137 -1.11 3.36 14.54
C PRO A 137 -1.28 4.72 13.84
N ASP A 138 -0.63 5.77 14.34
CA ASP A 138 -0.67 7.14 13.83
C ASP A 138 0.26 7.40 12.63
N ILE A 139 1.23 6.53 12.38
CA ILE A 139 2.15 6.69 11.24
C ILE A 139 1.41 6.46 9.91
N PHE A 140 1.62 7.37 8.95
CA PHE A 140 1.21 7.13 7.56
C PHE A 140 2.17 6.12 6.91
N LEU A 141 1.66 4.94 6.59
CA LEU A 141 2.46 3.82 6.11
C LEU A 141 2.25 3.57 4.61
N VAL A 142 3.33 3.67 3.85
CA VAL A 142 3.37 3.33 2.42
C VAL A 142 4.14 2.03 2.24
N GLY A 143 3.48 1.02 1.67
CA GLY A 143 4.08 -0.28 1.37
C GLY A 143 4.37 -0.48 -0.11
N PHE A 144 5.31 -1.37 -0.42
CA PHE A 144 5.62 -1.80 -1.79
C PHE A 144 5.37 -3.29 -1.93
N LYS A 145 4.68 -3.68 -3.00
CA LYS A 145 4.42 -5.09 -3.31
C LYS A 145 4.90 -5.43 -4.70
N THR A 146 5.82 -6.37 -4.80
CA THR A 146 6.31 -6.86 -6.09
C THR A 146 5.53 -8.11 -6.51
N THR A 147 5.15 -8.15 -7.80
CA THR A 147 4.62 -9.33 -8.49
C THR A 147 5.50 -9.69 -9.69
N THR A 148 5.29 -10.84 -10.28
CA THR A 148 6.06 -11.31 -11.42
C THR A 148 5.12 -11.92 -12.45
N ASN A 149 5.01 -11.29 -13.62
CA ASN A 149 4.15 -11.69 -14.73
C ASN A 149 2.67 -11.89 -14.30
N ALA A 150 2.22 -11.12 -13.36
CA ALA A 150 0.83 -11.16 -12.88
C ALA A 150 -0.09 -10.42 -13.86
N SER A 151 -1.33 -10.90 -13.99
CA SER A 151 -2.39 -10.12 -14.59
C SER A 151 -2.62 -8.84 -13.78
N GLU A 152 -3.31 -7.87 -14.35
CA GLU A 152 -3.60 -6.61 -13.65
C GLU A 152 -4.47 -6.85 -12.41
N GLU A 153 -5.45 -7.72 -12.55
CA GLU A 153 -6.33 -8.13 -11.45
C GLU A 153 -5.54 -8.80 -10.32
N GLU A 154 -4.69 -9.77 -10.64
CA GLU A 154 -3.85 -10.47 -9.66
C GLU A 154 -2.88 -9.51 -8.95
N GLN A 155 -2.29 -8.56 -9.68
CA GLN A 155 -1.43 -7.52 -9.14
C GLN A 155 -2.19 -6.64 -8.16
N PHE A 156 -3.39 -6.17 -8.54
CA PHE A 156 -4.27 -5.38 -7.69
C PHE A 156 -4.66 -6.16 -6.43
N LEU A 157 -5.18 -7.37 -6.58
CA LEU A 157 -5.63 -8.19 -5.45
C LEU A 157 -4.48 -8.54 -4.49
N THR A 158 -3.29 -8.80 -5.03
CA THR A 158 -2.09 -9.08 -4.23
C THR A 158 -1.66 -7.84 -3.42
N GLY A 159 -1.66 -6.66 -4.04
CA GLY A 159 -1.38 -5.41 -3.36
C GLY A 159 -2.44 -5.04 -2.32
N LEU A 160 -3.71 -5.25 -2.65
CA LEU A 160 -4.84 -5.05 -1.72
C LEU A 160 -4.76 -5.99 -0.51
N LYS A 161 -4.37 -7.25 -0.71
CA LYS A 161 -4.12 -8.20 0.38
C LYS A 161 -3.03 -7.69 1.32
N MET A 162 -1.91 -7.19 0.78
CA MET A 162 -0.86 -6.58 1.56
C MET A 162 -1.37 -5.36 2.33
N MET A 163 -2.08 -4.45 1.66
CA MET A 163 -2.68 -3.27 2.29
C MET A 163 -3.52 -3.64 3.51
N LYS A 164 -4.39 -4.64 3.37
CA LYS A 164 -5.29 -5.07 4.46
C LYS A 164 -4.53 -5.79 5.58
N SER A 165 -3.58 -6.66 5.26
CA SER A 165 -2.82 -7.44 6.26
C SER A 165 -1.85 -6.57 7.05
N SER A 166 -1.13 -5.66 6.39
CA SER A 166 -0.15 -4.76 7.02
C SER A 166 -0.77 -3.41 7.41
N LYS A 167 -2.05 -3.19 7.10
CA LYS A 167 -2.79 -1.94 7.37
C LYS A 167 -2.07 -0.71 6.83
N CYS A 168 -1.54 -0.80 5.61
CA CYS A 168 -0.93 0.33 4.92
C CYS A 168 -1.96 1.42 4.58
N ASN A 169 -1.52 2.66 4.49
CA ASN A 169 -2.33 3.78 3.99
C ASN A 169 -2.30 3.84 2.46
N LEU A 170 -1.16 3.49 1.86
CA LEU A 170 -0.99 3.32 0.42
C LEU A 170 -0.14 2.09 0.15
N VAL A 171 -0.36 1.43 -0.98
CA VAL A 171 0.53 0.37 -1.49
C VAL A 171 0.81 0.65 -2.97
N LEU A 172 2.08 0.69 -3.34
CA LEU A 172 2.47 0.62 -4.75
C LEU A 172 2.79 -0.84 -5.09
N ALA A 173 1.96 -1.44 -5.92
CA ALA A 173 2.20 -2.75 -6.50
C ALA A 173 2.94 -2.59 -7.83
N ASN A 174 4.09 -3.25 -7.97
CA ASN A 174 4.89 -3.24 -9.19
C ASN A 174 5.11 -4.67 -9.70
N ASP A 175 5.07 -4.84 -11.01
CA ASP A 175 5.36 -6.13 -11.66
C ASP A 175 6.73 -6.10 -12.34
N THR A 176 7.54 -7.14 -12.10
CA THR A 176 8.93 -7.19 -12.60
C THR A 176 9.04 -7.51 -14.09
N VAL A 177 8.03 -8.15 -14.67
CA VAL A 177 8.00 -8.57 -16.09
C VAL A 177 7.22 -7.55 -16.92
N THR A 178 5.97 -7.30 -16.56
CA THR A 178 5.10 -6.37 -17.29
C THR A 178 5.47 -4.91 -17.07
N ARG A 179 6.26 -4.61 -16.01
CA ARG A 179 6.66 -3.26 -15.58
C ARG A 179 5.51 -2.36 -15.15
N ARG A 180 4.31 -2.89 -15.07
CA ARG A 180 3.12 -2.17 -14.63
C ARG A 180 3.25 -1.76 -13.17
N ASN A 181 2.82 -0.54 -12.85
CA ASN A 181 2.75 -0.02 -11.49
C ASN A 181 1.31 0.40 -11.19
N ILE A 182 0.82 0.06 -10.01
CA ILE A 182 -0.54 0.37 -9.56
C ILE A 182 -0.46 0.90 -8.13
N ILE A 183 -0.99 2.10 -7.86
CA ILE A 183 -1.16 2.59 -6.49
C ILE A 183 -2.53 2.16 -5.99
N ILE A 184 -2.55 1.51 -4.85
CA ILE A 184 -3.76 0.99 -4.21
C ILE A 184 -4.02 1.78 -2.93
N THR A 185 -5.27 2.20 -2.77
CA THR A 185 -5.71 3.02 -1.63
C THR A 185 -6.64 2.24 -0.70
N PRO A 186 -6.86 2.73 0.54
CA PRO A 186 -7.81 2.12 1.47
C PRO A 186 -9.24 2.06 0.95
N GLU A 187 -9.60 2.94 0.00
CA GLU A 187 -10.88 2.93 -0.70
C GLU A 187 -11.00 1.77 -1.70
N GLU A 188 -9.95 0.93 -1.79
CA GLU A 188 -9.88 -0.19 -2.72
C GLU A 188 -9.88 0.25 -4.20
N VAL A 189 -9.29 1.41 -4.48
CA VAL A 189 -9.08 1.95 -5.82
C VAL A 189 -7.67 1.66 -6.30
N ALA A 190 -7.56 1.38 -7.59
CA ALA A 190 -6.30 1.27 -8.32
C ALA A 190 -6.07 2.54 -9.15
N TYR A 191 -4.97 3.24 -8.89
CA TYR A 191 -4.52 4.36 -9.71
C TYR A 191 -3.41 3.88 -10.64
N LYS A 192 -3.65 4.03 -11.94
CA LYS A 192 -2.77 3.58 -13.02
C LYS A 192 -2.29 4.79 -13.79
N SER A 193 -1.14 4.69 -14.45
CA SER A 193 -0.74 5.68 -15.44
C SER A 193 -1.53 5.47 -16.73
N SER A 194 -2.06 6.56 -17.28
CA SER A 194 -2.84 6.56 -18.53
C SER A 194 -1.98 6.46 -19.80
N ILE A 195 -0.65 6.44 -19.67
CA ILE A 195 0.27 6.58 -20.84
C ILE A 195 0.31 5.32 -21.71
N ILE A 196 -0.01 4.14 -21.18
CA ILE A 196 0.12 2.87 -21.92
C ILE A 196 -1.03 2.65 -22.93
N GLU A 197 -2.25 3.07 -22.64
CA GLU A 197 -3.42 2.75 -23.47
C GLU A 197 -3.39 3.43 -24.85
N ASP A 198 -2.85 4.65 -24.96
CA ASP A 198 -2.84 5.40 -26.22
C ASP A 198 -1.74 4.97 -27.22
N ASN A 199 -0.72 4.24 -26.82
CA ASN A 199 0.45 3.98 -27.63
C ASN A 199 0.64 2.54 -28.15
N MET A 200 -0.21 1.60 -27.74
CA MET A 200 -0.10 0.19 -28.16
C MET A 200 -0.42 -0.06 -29.66
N TYR A 201 -0.92 0.93 -30.39
CA TYR A 201 -1.45 0.74 -31.75
C TYR A 201 -0.62 1.33 -32.91
N LYS A 202 0.57 1.90 -32.68
CA LYS A 202 1.38 2.47 -33.77
C LYS A 202 2.70 1.75 -33.99
N GLY A 203 2.67 0.85 -34.95
CA GLY A 203 3.68 -0.13 -35.30
C GLY A 203 5.12 0.33 -35.55
N GLY A 204 6.08 -0.53 -35.26
CA GLY A 204 7.35 -0.73 -35.98
C GLY A 204 8.67 -0.38 -35.28
N HIS A 205 8.75 0.45 -34.23
CA HIS A 205 10.01 0.75 -33.52
C HIS A 205 9.92 0.48 -32.01
N PHE A 206 9.45 -0.69 -31.66
CA PHE A 206 8.87 -1.01 -30.34
C PHE A 206 9.83 -1.04 -29.14
N ARG A 207 11.12 -1.36 -29.30
CA ARG A 207 11.94 -1.66 -28.13
C ARG A 207 12.47 -0.43 -27.38
N VAL A 208 13.00 0.55 -28.08
CA VAL A 208 13.60 1.76 -27.46
C VAL A 208 12.52 2.71 -26.98
N VAL A 209 11.45 2.87 -27.75
CA VAL A 209 10.29 3.70 -27.37
C VAL A 209 9.54 3.06 -26.19
N GLY A 210 9.40 1.75 -26.18
CA GLY A 210 8.77 1.02 -25.07
C GLY A 210 9.51 1.20 -23.74
N GLU A 211 10.83 1.12 -23.72
CA GLU A 211 11.63 1.31 -22.48
C GLU A 211 11.56 2.76 -21.97
N ALA A 212 11.57 3.75 -22.86
CA ALA A 212 11.43 5.14 -22.48
C ALA A 212 10.04 5.46 -21.92
N LEU A 213 8.99 4.92 -22.53
CA LEU A 213 7.61 5.06 -22.05
C LEU A 213 7.40 4.36 -20.71
N GLN A 214 7.92 3.15 -20.53
CA GLN A 214 7.86 2.43 -19.23
C GLN A 214 8.62 3.18 -18.13
N LYS A 215 9.74 3.82 -18.46
CA LYS A 215 10.49 4.65 -17.52
C LYS A 215 9.67 5.88 -17.12
N GLN A 216 9.07 6.56 -18.09
CA GLN A 216 8.24 7.75 -17.86
C GLN A 216 7.01 7.38 -17.01
N GLU A 217 6.31 6.30 -17.34
CA GLU A 217 5.18 5.79 -16.58
C GLU A 217 5.55 5.53 -15.12
N ARG A 218 6.70 4.89 -14.88
CA ARG A 218 7.17 4.64 -13.52
C ARG A 218 7.45 5.93 -12.77
N GLU A 219 8.06 6.90 -13.41
CA GLU A 219 8.33 8.22 -12.80
C GLU A 219 7.03 8.95 -12.47
N ASP A 220 6.04 8.90 -13.34
CA ASP A 220 4.72 9.51 -13.11
C ASP A 220 3.96 8.81 -11.98
N GLN A 221 4.04 7.49 -11.88
CA GLN A 221 3.45 6.75 -10.77
C GLN A 221 4.16 7.05 -9.43
N LEU A 222 5.47 7.26 -9.42
CA LEU A 222 6.18 7.67 -8.21
C LEU A 222 5.82 9.11 -7.80
N LYS A 223 5.65 10.03 -8.76
CA LYS A 223 5.16 11.39 -8.49
C LYS A 223 3.75 11.36 -7.91
N GLU A 224 2.86 10.59 -8.50
CA GLU A 224 1.49 10.38 -8.01
C GLU A 224 1.49 9.84 -6.57
N LEU A 225 2.35 8.84 -6.28
CA LEU A 225 2.49 8.28 -4.93
C LEU A 225 2.94 9.34 -3.91
N VAL A 226 3.89 10.19 -4.29
CA VAL A 226 4.37 11.31 -3.45
C VAL A 226 3.25 12.31 -3.19
N GLU A 227 2.54 12.74 -4.24
CA GLU A 227 1.41 13.68 -4.13
C GLU A 227 0.28 13.12 -3.27
N MET A 228 -0.10 11.86 -3.48
CA MET A 228 -1.11 11.19 -2.65
C MET A 228 -0.64 11.05 -1.19
N THR A 229 0.65 10.78 -0.97
CA THR A 229 1.20 10.70 0.38
C THR A 229 1.13 12.05 1.08
N LEU A 230 1.58 13.12 0.45
CA LEU A 230 1.53 14.48 1.00
C LEU A 230 0.10 14.98 1.22
N ALA A 231 -0.82 14.64 0.32
CA ALA A 231 -2.22 15.01 0.48
C ALA A 231 -2.94 14.25 1.61
N ARG A 232 -2.39 13.12 2.08
CA ARG A 232 -3.05 12.19 3.01
C ARG A 232 -2.26 11.91 4.28
N HIS A 233 -1.03 12.42 4.43
CA HIS A 233 -0.11 12.06 5.54
C HIS A 233 -0.61 12.43 6.94
N ASP A 234 -1.55 13.36 7.04
CA ASP A 234 -2.23 13.69 8.31
C ASP A 234 -3.36 12.71 8.66
N LEU A 235 -3.68 11.78 7.74
CA LEU A 235 -4.65 10.73 7.98
C LEU A 235 -4.03 9.60 8.77
N THR A 236 -4.39 9.53 10.03
CA THR A 236 -4.06 8.37 10.83
C THR A 236 -4.89 7.17 10.40
N TYR A 237 -4.31 5.97 10.51
CA TYR A 237 -5.07 4.73 10.38
C TYR A 237 -5.98 4.57 11.61
N THR A 238 -7.16 5.19 11.55
CA THR A 238 -8.08 5.20 12.69
C THR A 238 -8.82 3.87 12.80
N LYS A 239 -8.85 3.35 14.01
CA LYS A 239 -9.68 2.19 14.34
C LYS A 239 -11.14 2.64 14.42
N THR A 240 -11.98 2.20 13.49
CA THR A 240 -13.42 2.47 13.53
C THR A 240 -14.03 1.84 14.78
N LYS A 241 -14.66 2.64 15.64
CA LYS A 241 -15.54 2.14 16.70
C LYS A 241 -16.81 1.64 16.04
N PHE A 242 -17.12 0.38 16.20
CA PHE A 242 -18.30 -0.22 15.61
C PHE A 242 -19.33 -0.53 16.70
N VAL A 243 -20.55 -0.06 16.50
CA VAL A 243 -21.70 -0.39 17.32
C VAL A 243 -22.60 -1.28 16.47
N ARG A 244 -22.80 -2.52 16.89
CA ARG A 244 -23.67 -3.44 16.19
C ARG A 244 -25.12 -3.05 16.45
N ASP A 245 -25.87 -2.92 15.38
CA ASP A 245 -27.31 -2.72 15.40
C ASP A 245 -27.92 -3.44 14.19
N ASP A 246 -28.46 -4.61 14.45
CA ASP A 246 -29.02 -5.48 13.40
C ASP A 246 -30.35 -4.95 12.82
N SER A 247 -30.94 -3.91 13.42
CA SER A 247 -32.11 -3.21 12.88
C SER A 247 -31.77 -2.27 11.72
N ILE A 248 -30.46 -1.97 11.51
CA ILE A 248 -29.95 -1.09 10.44
C ILE A 248 -29.19 -1.95 9.42
N ASP A 249 -29.90 -2.80 8.68
CA ASP A 249 -29.28 -3.61 7.61
C ASP A 249 -29.09 -2.83 6.32
N PHE A 250 -30.04 -1.97 6.01
CA PHE A 250 -30.02 -1.12 4.83
C PHE A 250 -30.48 0.28 5.20
N TYR A 251 -29.56 1.26 5.08
CA TYR A 251 -29.95 2.66 5.24
C TYR A 251 -30.68 3.12 3.99
N ASP A 252 -31.84 3.77 4.17
CA ASP A 252 -32.68 4.23 3.05
C ASP A 252 -31.99 5.40 2.31
N ALA A 253 -31.22 5.06 1.29
CA ALA A 253 -30.53 6.03 0.45
C ALA A 253 -31.48 6.60 -0.61
N PRO A 254 -31.27 7.87 -1.05
CA PRO A 254 -32.04 8.48 -2.12
C PRO A 254 -32.02 7.65 -3.41
N LYS A 255 -33.13 7.79 -4.19
CA LYS A 255 -33.25 7.10 -5.47
C LYS A 255 -32.06 7.38 -6.39
N THR A 256 -31.58 8.61 -6.45
CA THR A 256 -30.43 9.03 -7.26
C THR A 256 -29.17 8.22 -6.93
N PHE A 257 -28.90 7.97 -5.66
CA PHE A 257 -27.77 7.15 -5.24
C PHE A 257 -27.97 5.67 -5.64
N LYS A 258 -29.16 5.13 -5.47
CA LYS A 258 -29.51 3.76 -5.92
C LYS A 258 -29.37 3.62 -7.43
N ASP A 259 -29.74 4.64 -8.20
CA ASP A 259 -29.57 4.64 -9.66
C ASP A 259 -28.08 4.68 -10.05
N VAL A 260 -27.23 5.42 -9.34
CA VAL A 260 -25.77 5.40 -9.53
C VAL A 260 -25.21 4.01 -9.23
N MET A 261 -25.60 3.38 -8.13
CA MET A 261 -25.14 2.01 -7.80
C MET A 261 -25.52 1.02 -8.92
N ARG A 262 -26.77 1.05 -9.38
CA ARG A 262 -27.26 0.17 -10.48
C ARG A 262 -26.53 0.42 -11.78
N PHE A 263 -26.25 1.68 -12.11
CA PHE A 263 -25.48 2.03 -13.29
C PHE A 263 -24.07 1.44 -13.25
N VAL A 264 -23.36 1.58 -12.14
CA VAL A 264 -22.00 1.05 -11.96
C VAL A 264 -21.99 -0.48 -12.03
N ILE A 265 -22.92 -1.12 -11.33
CA ILE A 265 -23.09 -2.58 -11.36
C ILE A 265 -23.39 -3.07 -12.79
N GLY A 266 -24.25 -2.37 -13.51
CA GLY A 266 -24.61 -2.71 -14.90
C GLY A 266 -23.49 -2.52 -15.92
N LYS A 267 -22.43 -1.76 -15.58
CA LYS A 267 -21.24 -1.53 -16.41
C LYS A 267 -20.10 -2.52 -16.15
N GLY A 268 -20.34 -3.63 -15.50
CA GLY A 268 -19.34 -4.64 -15.16
C GLY A 268 -19.09 -4.72 -13.65
N GLY A 269 -19.59 -3.73 -12.90
CA GLY A 269 -19.61 -3.76 -11.45
C GLY A 269 -18.23 -3.91 -10.82
N PHE A 270 -18.17 -4.83 -9.90
CA PHE A 270 -16.96 -5.07 -9.09
C PHE A 270 -16.43 -6.47 -9.34
N ILE A 271 -15.11 -6.58 -9.47
CA ILE A 271 -14.44 -7.88 -9.64
C ILE A 271 -14.48 -8.66 -8.34
N GLU A 272 -14.89 -9.91 -8.40
CA GLU A 272 -14.89 -10.79 -7.24
C GLU A 272 -13.47 -11.24 -6.86
N ASN A 273 -13.15 -11.17 -5.57
CA ASN A 273 -11.84 -11.52 -5.05
C ASN A 273 -11.71 -13.05 -4.86
N ASN A 274 -11.07 -13.73 -5.80
CA ASN A 274 -10.68 -15.14 -5.72
C ASN A 274 -11.82 -16.13 -5.36
N GLY A 275 -13.01 -15.92 -5.86
CA GLY A 275 -14.12 -16.86 -5.69
C GLY A 275 -14.68 -16.94 -4.26
N ASN A 276 -14.37 -15.99 -3.38
CA ASN A 276 -14.87 -15.96 -2.01
C ASN A 276 -16.16 -15.18 -1.83
N GLY A 277 -16.78 -14.72 -2.92
CA GLY A 277 -18.03 -13.99 -2.92
C GLY A 277 -17.91 -12.51 -2.52
N PHE A 278 -16.70 -12.01 -2.26
CA PHE A 278 -16.47 -10.61 -1.88
C PHE A 278 -15.82 -9.82 -3.01
N THR A 279 -16.23 -8.57 -3.16
CA THR A 279 -15.62 -7.65 -4.13
C THR A 279 -14.86 -6.55 -3.42
N PRO A 280 -13.69 -6.11 -3.93
CA PRO A 280 -13.06 -4.88 -3.48
C PRO A 280 -13.86 -3.67 -3.95
N GLY A 281 -13.68 -2.53 -3.25
CA GLY A 281 -14.38 -1.30 -3.55
C GLY A 281 -15.40 -0.92 -2.49
N HIS A 282 -16.18 0.11 -2.77
CA HIS A 282 -17.25 0.56 -1.88
C HIS A 282 -18.16 1.59 -2.55
N PHE A 283 -19.35 1.73 -1.98
CA PHE A 283 -20.23 2.87 -2.19
C PHE A 283 -20.28 3.74 -0.93
N GLY A 284 -20.47 5.03 -1.10
CA GLY A 284 -20.73 5.98 -0.03
C GLY A 284 -21.71 7.06 -0.45
N TYR A 285 -22.59 7.47 0.48
CA TYR A 285 -23.52 8.58 0.29
C TYR A 285 -23.48 9.51 1.49
N LYS A 286 -23.28 10.81 1.24
CA LYS A 286 -23.23 11.85 2.25
C LYS A 286 -24.64 12.17 2.76
N VAL A 287 -24.82 12.08 4.06
CA VAL A 287 -26.10 12.43 4.74
C VAL A 287 -26.02 13.85 5.29
N ALA A 288 -24.87 14.20 5.87
CA ALA A 288 -24.57 15.52 6.41
C ALA A 288 -23.03 15.64 6.56
N ASP A 289 -22.54 16.80 6.95
CA ASP A 289 -21.10 16.99 7.20
C ASP A 289 -20.60 16.04 8.29
N GLY A 290 -19.60 15.24 7.93
CA GLY A 290 -19.05 14.18 8.80
C GLY A 290 -19.99 12.98 9.03
N ILE A 291 -21.14 12.91 8.34
CA ILE A 291 -22.08 11.79 8.46
C ILE A 291 -22.41 11.25 7.06
N PHE A 292 -22.14 9.99 6.84
CA PHE A 292 -22.43 9.33 5.58
C PHE A 292 -22.78 7.85 5.78
N VAL A 293 -23.36 7.23 4.77
CA VAL A 293 -23.51 5.78 4.72
C VAL A 293 -22.44 5.20 3.83
N SER A 294 -21.91 4.05 4.21
CA SER A 294 -20.88 3.31 3.48
C SER A 294 -21.33 1.87 3.29
N SER A 295 -21.01 1.29 2.14
CA SER A 295 -21.24 -0.15 1.96
C SER A 295 -20.46 -0.96 3.01
N GLN A 296 -21.03 -2.09 3.39
CA GLN A 296 -20.48 -2.97 4.40
C GLN A 296 -19.21 -3.65 3.93
N ARG A 297 -18.38 -4.03 4.90
CA ARG A 297 -17.12 -4.77 4.65
C ARG A 297 -17.41 -6.24 4.36
N LYS A 298 -16.62 -6.85 3.47
CA LYS A 298 -16.74 -8.27 3.10
C LYS A 298 -18.11 -8.61 2.52
N VAL A 299 -18.58 -7.77 1.62
CA VAL A 299 -19.79 -8.00 0.85
C VAL A 299 -19.49 -8.06 -0.64
N ASN A 300 -20.38 -8.63 -1.40
CA ASN A 300 -20.37 -8.47 -2.84
C ASN A 300 -21.07 -7.15 -3.18
N HIS A 301 -20.31 -6.16 -3.65
CA HIS A 301 -20.88 -4.84 -3.98
C HIS A 301 -21.83 -4.87 -5.19
N ASN A 302 -21.79 -5.94 -6.00
CA ASN A 302 -22.78 -6.17 -7.05
C ASN A 302 -24.17 -6.50 -6.47
N ASP A 303 -24.23 -6.91 -5.20
CA ASP A 303 -25.45 -7.21 -4.46
C ASP A 303 -25.74 -6.20 -3.33
N VAL A 304 -25.17 -4.99 -3.41
CA VAL A 304 -25.20 -4.00 -2.31
C VAL A 304 -26.61 -3.66 -1.84
N GLU A 305 -27.62 -3.69 -2.72
CA GLU A 305 -29.02 -3.46 -2.35
C GLU A 305 -29.56 -4.52 -1.39
N LYS A 306 -28.99 -5.73 -1.41
CA LYS A 306 -29.35 -6.83 -0.51
C LYS A 306 -28.52 -6.86 0.76
N ASN A 307 -27.25 -6.42 0.65
CA ASN A 307 -26.26 -6.56 1.71
C ASN A 307 -26.19 -5.36 2.69
N GLY A 308 -26.92 -4.28 2.36
CA GLY A 308 -27.07 -3.13 3.23
C GLY A 308 -25.89 -2.17 3.25
N MET A 309 -26.07 -1.13 4.02
CA MET A 309 -25.16 -0.03 4.23
C MET A 309 -24.93 0.18 5.73
N THR A 310 -23.84 0.82 6.10
CA THR A 310 -23.50 1.15 7.47
C THR A 310 -23.44 2.66 7.63
N LEU A 311 -24.09 3.21 8.64
CA LEU A 311 -24.00 4.62 8.97
C LEU A 311 -22.65 4.92 9.61
N VAL A 312 -21.96 5.95 9.12
CA VAL A 312 -20.62 6.36 9.59
C VAL A 312 -20.67 7.82 10.02
N LYS A 313 -20.11 8.09 11.20
CA LYS A 313 -19.91 9.43 11.72
C LYS A 313 -18.43 9.64 12.04
N VAL A 314 -17.90 10.73 11.52
CA VAL A 314 -16.51 11.14 11.73
C VAL A 314 -16.48 12.45 12.52
N ARG A 315 -15.67 12.49 13.59
CA ARG A 315 -15.37 13.69 14.37
C ARG A 315 -13.89 13.73 14.65
N GLY A 316 -13.17 14.65 14.01
CA GLY A 316 -11.70 14.67 14.06
C GLY A 316 -11.14 13.31 13.63
N ASP A 317 -10.31 12.68 14.46
CA ASP A 317 -9.73 11.36 14.21
C ASP A 317 -10.65 10.17 14.60
N SER A 318 -11.81 10.45 15.19
CA SER A 318 -12.73 9.41 15.64
C SER A 318 -13.69 9.03 14.53
N VAL A 319 -13.75 7.74 14.20
CA VAL A 319 -14.73 7.16 13.28
C VAL A 319 -15.64 6.21 14.06
N THR A 320 -16.93 6.49 14.06
CA THR A 320 -17.95 5.62 14.67
C THR A 320 -18.89 5.13 13.58
N ALA A 321 -19.15 3.83 13.55
CA ALA A 321 -20.07 3.22 12.61
C ALA A 321 -21.15 2.42 13.34
N VAL A 322 -22.38 2.45 12.80
CA VAL A 322 -23.55 1.75 13.35
C VAL A 322 -24.22 0.95 12.24
N GLY A 323 -24.52 -0.31 12.50
CA GLY A 323 -25.19 -1.21 11.56
C GLY A 323 -24.92 -2.69 11.87
N SER A 324 -25.44 -3.59 11.05
CA SER A 324 -25.24 -5.04 11.22
C SER A 324 -23.77 -5.45 10.96
N HIS A 325 -23.07 -4.77 10.08
CA HIS A 325 -21.69 -5.05 9.70
C HIS A 325 -20.83 -3.78 9.68
N LYS A 326 -19.51 -3.97 9.81
CA LYS A 326 -18.53 -2.87 9.73
C LYS A 326 -18.53 -2.23 8.35
N PRO A 327 -18.33 -0.90 8.25
CA PRO A 327 -18.19 -0.22 6.98
C PRO A 327 -16.85 -0.59 6.31
N SER A 328 -16.66 -0.13 5.07
CA SER A 328 -15.37 -0.16 4.38
C SER A 328 -14.22 0.34 5.27
N VAL A 329 -13.04 -0.20 5.08
CA VAL A 329 -11.82 0.25 5.79
C VAL A 329 -11.44 1.69 5.46
N GLY A 330 -11.87 2.18 4.28
CA GLY A 330 -11.64 3.53 3.81
C GLY A 330 -12.60 4.60 4.37
N ALA A 331 -13.40 4.30 5.40
CA ALA A 331 -14.40 5.25 5.91
C ALA A 331 -13.82 6.64 6.24
N ARG A 332 -12.58 6.72 6.77
CA ARG A 332 -11.92 8.01 7.03
C ARG A 332 -11.60 8.75 5.72
N SER A 333 -11.04 8.05 4.74
CA SER A 333 -10.74 8.63 3.44
C SER A 333 -12.01 9.08 2.69
N GLN A 334 -13.12 8.33 2.84
CA GLN A 334 -14.42 8.75 2.31
C GLN A 334 -14.86 10.08 2.94
N ALA A 335 -14.72 10.22 4.26
CA ALA A 335 -15.05 11.45 4.95
C ALA A 335 -14.28 12.66 4.41
N LEU A 336 -12.97 12.49 4.15
CA LEU A 336 -12.15 13.55 3.56
C LEU A 336 -12.54 13.90 2.13
N LEU A 337 -12.89 12.90 1.33
CA LEU A 337 -13.37 13.16 -0.03
C LEU A 337 -14.64 13.99 0.00
N PHE A 338 -15.56 13.69 0.91
CA PHE A 338 -16.77 14.51 1.10
C PHE A 338 -16.46 15.93 1.62
N GLU A 339 -15.45 16.07 2.48
CA GLU A 339 -15.02 17.38 2.98
C GLU A 339 -14.33 18.19 1.88
N LYS A 340 -13.40 17.57 1.13
CA LYS A 340 -12.65 18.21 0.05
C LYS A 340 -13.50 18.57 -1.16
N TYR A 341 -14.54 17.78 -1.43
CA TYR A 341 -15.45 17.94 -2.56
C TYR A 341 -16.91 18.04 -2.09
N PRO A 342 -17.27 19.12 -1.38
CA PRO A 342 -18.60 19.25 -0.74
C PRO A 342 -19.77 19.27 -1.73
N GLN A 343 -19.52 19.54 -3.00
CA GLN A 343 -20.50 19.55 -4.08
C GLN A 343 -20.96 18.15 -4.50
N TYR A 344 -20.27 17.09 -4.09
CA TYR A 344 -20.66 15.71 -4.40
C TYR A 344 -21.23 15.01 -3.17
N ASP A 345 -22.35 14.32 -3.37
CA ASP A 345 -23.04 13.59 -2.31
C ASP A 345 -22.82 12.08 -2.37
N CYS A 346 -22.16 11.57 -3.41
CA CYS A 346 -21.87 10.14 -3.50
C CYS A 346 -20.44 9.87 -3.94
N ILE A 347 -19.91 8.77 -3.43
CA ILE A 347 -18.62 8.20 -3.80
C ILE A 347 -18.88 6.79 -4.30
N VAL A 348 -18.31 6.47 -5.43
CA VAL A 348 -18.21 5.10 -5.93
C VAL A 348 -16.74 4.81 -6.14
N SER A 349 -16.26 3.74 -5.56
CA SER A 349 -14.88 3.28 -5.68
C SER A 349 -14.90 1.79 -5.99
N GLY A 350 -14.32 1.40 -7.09
CA GLY A 350 -14.29 0.01 -7.52
C GLY A 350 -13.29 -0.20 -8.63
N PHE A 351 -12.99 -1.45 -8.89
CA PHE A 351 -12.21 -1.87 -10.04
C PHE A 351 -13.19 -2.23 -11.15
N ILE A 352 -13.33 -1.33 -12.11
CA ILE A 352 -14.18 -1.52 -13.29
C ILE A 352 -13.26 -1.92 -14.44
N VAL A 353 -13.49 -3.06 -15.04
CA VAL A 353 -12.75 -3.56 -16.21
C VAL A 353 -13.18 -2.83 -17.47
#